data_7b09e72aa78861c789435a9f3af0f576
#
_entry.id   7b09e72aa78861c789435a9f3af0f576
#
_cell.length_a   1.000
_cell.length_b   1.000
_cell.length_c   1.000
_cell.angle_alpha   90.00
_cell.angle_beta   90.00
_cell.angle_gamma   90.00
#
_symmetry.space_group_name_H-M   'P 1'
#
loop_
_entity.id
_entity.type
_entity.pdbx_description
1 polymer ?
#
loop_
_entity_poly.entity_id
_entity_poly.type
_entity_poly.pdbx_seq_one_letter_code
_entity_poly.pdbx_strand_id
1 'polypeptide(L)'
;MIITRTPFRVSLCGGGSDIKSFYEKHGGCVLSTTINKYMYITSHPSFDKKTTVLKYSKTETVQNINDIEHNIFRECLKQEGLEGLEITSIADVPSGTGLGSSSSFTVGLIKNLKCYKREYISKPEVAAAACNMENNIVHTTNGKQDQYAAAFGGLNFYKFNKDGSVDVEPVLMDHEAFKQLEKNLIMLYVGGEHKASAILEEQSKNIVSATDKEEGQKRIMEMTYDLKYELEHNNIDAVGKILDENWKIKRTLASGISNPQFDEWYERGIKAGATGGKLLGAGGSGFFLFYVPEEKQEKFRKEMNDLPEMEFKFDHQGTTVIFVN
;
A
#
# COMPACT_ATOMS: atom_id res chain seq x y z
N MET A 1 10.51 21.18 -15.63
CA MET A 1 9.81 19.89 -15.47
C MET A 1 10.24 19.25 -14.15
N ILE A 2 9.30 18.67 -13.41
CA ILE A 2 9.57 17.92 -12.17
C ILE A 2 9.11 16.48 -12.38
N ILE A 3 9.92 15.51 -11.91
CA ILE A 3 9.51 14.10 -11.89
C ILE A 3 9.69 13.55 -10.47
N THR A 4 8.62 13.03 -9.90
CA THR A 4 8.67 12.24 -8.67
C THR A 4 8.46 10.76 -8.95
N ARG A 5 9.13 9.93 -8.17
CA ARG A 5 9.00 8.48 -8.14
C ARG A 5 8.59 8.05 -6.74
N THR A 6 7.50 7.31 -6.62
CA THR A 6 6.94 6.88 -5.35
C THR A 6 6.71 5.37 -5.37
N PRO A 7 7.30 4.57 -4.47
CA PRO A 7 7.18 3.12 -4.49
C PRO A 7 5.80 2.66 -4.05
N PHE A 8 5.42 1.47 -4.51
CA PHE A 8 4.29 0.72 -3.97
C PHE A 8 4.72 -0.05 -2.71
N ARG A 9 3.72 -0.46 -1.91
CA ARG A 9 3.96 -1.16 -0.66
C ARG A 9 3.41 -2.57 -0.65
N VAL A 10 4.07 -3.43 0.09
CA VAL A 10 3.63 -4.77 0.46
C VAL A 10 3.42 -4.81 1.97
N SER A 11 2.17 -5.00 2.40
CA SER A 11 1.80 -5.10 3.81
C SER A 11 1.95 -6.54 4.29
N LEU A 12 2.89 -6.79 5.20
CA LEU A 12 3.13 -8.13 5.76
C LEU A 12 2.10 -8.46 6.84
N CYS A 13 1.88 -7.60 7.81
CA CYS A 13 0.92 -7.81 8.89
C CYS A 13 0.29 -6.49 9.36
N GLY A 14 -0.85 -6.54 10.06
CA GLY A 14 -1.44 -5.40 10.76
C GLY A 14 -2.52 -4.63 9.99
N GLY A 15 -2.63 -4.82 8.68
CA GLY A 15 -3.61 -4.08 7.87
C GLY A 15 -5.03 -4.18 8.41
N GLY A 16 -5.75 -3.06 8.37
CA GLY A 16 -7.06 -2.89 8.99
C GLY A 16 -7.00 -2.22 10.38
N SER A 17 -5.90 -2.40 11.14
CA SER A 17 -5.73 -1.70 12.41
C SER A 17 -5.37 -0.21 12.22
N ASP A 18 -5.02 0.18 11.02
CA ASP A 18 -4.74 1.54 10.58
C ASP A 18 -6.01 2.34 10.18
N ILE A 19 -7.18 1.70 10.20
CA ILE A 19 -8.48 2.34 9.95
C ILE A 19 -8.91 3.16 11.18
N LYS A 20 -9.44 4.35 10.95
CA LYS A 20 -9.79 5.31 12.01
C LYS A 20 -10.67 4.72 13.12
N SER A 21 -11.71 4.00 12.75
CA SER A 21 -12.65 3.36 13.68
C SER A 21 -11.99 2.35 14.63
N PHE A 22 -10.82 1.80 14.26
CA PHE A 22 -10.07 0.86 15.09
C PHE A 22 -8.99 1.57 15.91
N TYR A 23 -8.08 2.34 15.25
CA TYR A 23 -6.93 2.90 15.97
C TYR A 23 -7.31 3.95 17.03
N GLU A 24 -8.37 4.71 16.86
CA GLU A 24 -8.85 5.66 17.90
C GLU A 24 -9.25 4.94 19.18
N LYS A 25 -9.75 3.71 19.08
CA LYS A 25 -10.18 2.91 20.24
C LYS A 25 -9.04 2.10 20.86
N HIS A 26 -8.26 1.41 20.01
CA HIS A 26 -7.30 0.41 20.44
C HIS A 26 -5.83 0.78 20.20
N GLY A 27 -5.57 1.83 19.43
CA GLY A 27 -4.32 1.98 18.72
C GLY A 27 -4.27 1.03 17.52
N GLY A 28 -3.19 1.06 16.76
CA GLY A 28 -3.02 0.17 15.62
C GLY A 28 -1.55 0.03 15.25
N CYS A 29 -1.22 -0.99 14.49
CA CYS A 29 0.10 -1.09 13.90
C CYS A 29 0.09 -1.90 12.60
N VAL A 30 1.02 -1.58 11.72
CA VAL A 30 1.25 -2.30 10.47
C VAL A 30 2.75 -2.48 10.26
N LEU A 31 3.14 -3.65 9.81
CA LEU A 31 4.49 -3.92 9.33
C LEU A 31 4.42 -4.11 7.81
N SER A 32 5.11 -3.24 7.07
CA SER A 32 5.13 -3.28 5.62
C SER A 32 6.49 -2.87 5.05
N THR A 33 6.74 -3.28 3.83
CA THR A 33 7.89 -2.86 3.04
C THR A 33 7.45 -2.20 1.75
N THR A 34 8.29 -1.36 1.17
CA THR A 34 8.11 -0.87 -0.19
C THR A 34 8.91 -1.69 -1.19
N ILE A 35 8.47 -1.68 -2.45
CA ILE A 35 9.03 -2.48 -3.53
C ILE A 35 9.42 -1.62 -4.73
N ASN A 36 10.31 -2.14 -5.59
CA ASN A 36 10.78 -1.50 -6.81
C ASN A 36 9.74 -1.51 -7.95
N LYS A 37 8.51 -1.23 -7.60
CA LYS A 37 7.42 -0.90 -8.52
C LYS A 37 6.88 0.47 -8.09
N TYR A 38 6.65 1.36 -9.06
CA TYR A 38 6.53 2.78 -8.75
C TYR A 38 5.33 3.43 -9.44
N MET A 39 4.90 4.50 -8.81
CA MET A 39 4.11 5.56 -9.38
C MET A 39 5.05 6.71 -9.75
N TYR A 40 4.98 7.17 -10.99
CA TYR A 40 5.70 8.34 -11.48
C TYR A 40 4.72 9.47 -11.73
N ILE A 41 5.04 10.66 -11.22
CA ILE A 41 4.30 11.90 -11.53
C ILE A 41 5.26 12.88 -12.19
N THR A 42 4.89 13.34 -13.36
CA THR A 42 5.61 14.41 -14.05
C THR A 42 4.75 15.66 -14.08
N SER A 43 5.35 16.84 -13.89
CA SER A 43 4.69 18.12 -14.05
C SER A 43 5.57 19.13 -14.75
N HIS A 44 4.97 19.96 -15.58
CA HIS A 44 5.61 21.15 -16.18
C HIS A 44 4.53 22.20 -16.53
N PRO A 45 4.90 23.47 -16.73
CA PRO A 45 3.94 24.47 -17.21
C PRO A 45 3.38 24.06 -18.56
N SER A 46 2.06 24.20 -18.75
CA SER A 46 1.48 24.13 -20.09
C SER A 46 2.00 25.27 -20.98
N PHE A 47 1.91 25.09 -22.29
CA PHE A 47 2.44 26.08 -23.24
C PHE A 47 1.81 27.48 -23.06
N ASP A 48 0.49 27.52 -22.89
CA ASP A 48 -0.27 28.78 -22.71
C ASP A 48 -0.32 29.25 -21.26
N LYS A 49 0.17 28.42 -20.29
CA LYS A 49 0.17 28.69 -18.84
C LYS A 49 -1.22 28.94 -18.25
N LYS A 50 -2.27 28.55 -18.93
CA LYS A 50 -3.67 28.72 -18.54
C LYS A 50 -4.43 27.39 -18.53
N THR A 51 -4.18 26.57 -19.54
CA THR A 51 -4.84 25.27 -19.69
C THR A 51 -4.16 24.24 -18.81
N THR A 52 -4.91 23.57 -17.95
CA THR A 52 -4.42 22.41 -17.17
C THR A 52 -4.73 21.12 -17.92
N VAL A 53 -3.70 20.30 -18.15
CA VAL A 53 -3.80 19.01 -18.84
C VAL A 53 -3.37 17.91 -17.89
N LEU A 54 -4.26 16.95 -17.65
CA LEU A 54 -4.00 15.79 -16.77
C LEU A 54 -4.05 14.51 -17.61
N LYS A 55 -2.99 13.70 -17.51
CA LYS A 55 -2.86 12.42 -18.21
C LYS A 55 -2.69 11.27 -17.20
N TYR A 56 -3.65 10.38 -17.15
CA TYR A 56 -3.65 9.20 -16.27
C TYR A 56 -4.36 8.05 -17.02
N SER A 57 -5.31 7.29 -16.45
CA SER A 57 -6.14 6.33 -17.19
C SER A 57 -7.03 6.98 -18.26
N LYS A 58 -7.21 8.28 -18.15
CA LYS A 58 -7.81 9.14 -19.18
C LYS A 58 -7.07 10.48 -19.29
N THR A 59 -7.45 11.30 -20.25
CA THR A 59 -6.92 12.67 -20.40
C THR A 59 -8.01 13.67 -20.09
N GLU A 60 -7.73 14.63 -19.23
CA GLU A 60 -8.56 15.80 -18.96
C GLU A 60 -7.85 17.07 -19.43
N THR A 61 -8.57 17.98 -20.04
CA THR A 61 -8.05 19.29 -20.45
C THR A 61 -9.06 20.35 -20.01
N VAL A 62 -8.67 21.20 -19.07
CA VAL A 62 -9.55 22.19 -18.45
C VAL A 62 -8.88 23.57 -18.37
N GLN A 63 -9.69 24.63 -18.42
CA GLN A 63 -9.26 25.99 -18.13
C GLN A 63 -9.52 26.41 -16.68
N ASN A 64 -10.48 25.75 -16.03
CA ASN A 64 -10.80 25.96 -14.63
C ASN A 64 -10.53 24.68 -13.85
N ILE A 65 -9.73 24.73 -12.81
CA ILE A 65 -9.40 23.56 -11.98
C ILE A 65 -10.62 22.93 -11.29
N ASN A 66 -11.72 23.68 -11.13
CA ASN A 66 -12.95 23.13 -10.58
C ASN A 66 -13.62 22.12 -11.51
N ASP A 67 -13.31 22.14 -12.81
CA ASP A 67 -13.88 21.26 -13.82
C ASP A 67 -13.15 19.92 -13.91
N ILE A 68 -12.03 19.76 -13.15
CA ILE A 68 -11.28 18.49 -13.07
C ILE A 68 -12.18 17.42 -12.43
N GLU A 69 -12.37 16.30 -13.13
CA GLU A 69 -13.15 15.17 -12.62
C GLU A 69 -12.41 14.36 -11.55
N HIS A 70 -11.09 14.19 -11.73
CA HIS A 70 -10.27 13.43 -10.78
C HIS A 70 -10.08 14.18 -9.45
N ASN A 71 -10.78 13.74 -8.41
CA ASN A 71 -10.88 14.45 -7.13
C ASN A 71 -9.52 14.81 -6.51
N ILE A 72 -8.57 13.86 -6.46
CA ILE A 72 -7.26 14.11 -5.81
C ILE A 72 -6.46 15.15 -6.60
N PHE A 73 -6.44 15.08 -7.95
CA PHE A 73 -5.79 16.12 -8.75
C PHE A 73 -6.42 17.49 -8.48
N ARG A 74 -7.74 17.57 -8.52
CA ARG A 74 -8.48 18.82 -8.31
C ARG A 74 -8.16 19.44 -6.95
N GLU A 75 -8.29 18.67 -5.88
CA GLU A 75 -8.11 19.19 -4.53
C GLU A 75 -6.63 19.49 -4.20
N CYS A 76 -5.67 18.70 -4.73
CA CYS A 76 -4.25 19.02 -4.59
C CYS A 76 -3.89 20.33 -5.32
N LEU A 77 -4.36 20.53 -6.56
CA LEU A 77 -4.10 21.75 -7.31
C LEU A 77 -4.75 22.98 -6.64
N LYS A 78 -5.98 22.84 -6.11
CA LYS A 78 -6.63 23.91 -5.33
C LYS A 78 -5.85 24.28 -4.07
N GLN A 79 -5.41 23.29 -3.29
CA GLN A 79 -4.65 23.57 -2.06
C GLN A 79 -3.32 24.28 -2.35
N GLU A 80 -2.67 23.89 -3.45
CA GLU A 80 -1.40 24.50 -3.82
C GLU A 80 -1.55 25.82 -4.59
N GLY A 81 -2.76 26.18 -5.02
CA GLY A 81 -3.04 27.37 -5.82
C GLY A 81 -2.36 27.31 -7.19
N LEU A 82 -2.33 26.14 -7.82
CA LEU A 82 -1.64 25.89 -9.08
C LEU A 82 -2.63 25.58 -10.22
N GLU A 83 -2.41 26.23 -11.35
CA GLU A 83 -3.14 26.03 -12.60
C GLU A 83 -2.18 26.14 -13.80
N GLY A 84 -2.64 25.83 -15.01
CA GLY A 84 -1.82 25.93 -16.20
C GLY A 84 -0.64 24.96 -16.23
N LEU A 85 -0.84 23.76 -15.70
CA LEU A 85 0.15 22.68 -15.67
C LEU A 85 -0.27 21.52 -16.57
N GLU A 86 0.71 20.89 -17.19
CA GLU A 86 0.56 19.55 -17.73
C GLU A 86 1.15 18.55 -16.72
N ILE A 87 0.29 17.63 -16.24
CA ILE A 87 0.66 16.61 -15.25
C ILE A 87 0.33 15.23 -15.79
N THR A 88 1.31 14.33 -15.76
CA THR A 88 1.14 12.95 -16.20
C THR A 88 1.47 11.98 -15.06
N SER A 89 0.62 10.98 -14.85
CA SER A 89 0.91 9.85 -13.96
C SER A 89 1.11 8.56 -14.76
N ILE A 90 2.17 7.83 -14.42
CA ILE A 90 2.51 6.53 -15.00
C ILE A 90 2.79 5.57 -13.85
N ALA A 91 2.27 4.36 -13.94
CA ALA A 91 2.42 3.35 -12.89
C ALA A 91 2.94 2.02 -13.46
N ASP A 92 3.89 1.38 -12.74
CA ASP A 92 4.41 0.07 -13.13
C ASP A 92 3.39 -1.06 -12.96
N VAL A 93 2.36 -0.83 -12.12
CA VAL A 93 1.30 -1.81 -11.82
C VAL A 93 -0.06 -1.13 -11.89
N PRO A 94 -1.09 -1.78 -12.44
CA PRO A 94 -2.44 -1.22 -12.50
C PRO A 94 -3.00 -0.83 -11.13
N SER A 95 -3.92 0.13 -11.11
CA SER A 95 -4.67 0.49 -9.91
C SER A 95 -5.56 -0.67 -9.44
N GLY A 96 -5.90 -0.69 -8.14
CA GLY A 96 -6.82 -1.71 -7.58
C GLY A 96 -6.17 -3.08 -7.32
N THR A 97 -4.86 -3.20 -7.42
CA THR A 97 -4.13 -4.48 -7.23
C THR A 97 -3.66 -4.75 -5.79
N GLY A 98 -4.09 -3.92 -4.83
CA GLY A 98 -3.77 -4.15 -3.41
C GLY A 98 -2.38 -3.70 -2.97
N LEU A 99 -1.65 -2.94 -3.81
CA LEU A 99 -0.28 -2.47 -3.55
C LEU A 99 -0.20 -0.99 -3.11
N GLY A 100 -1.31 -0.36 -2.74
CA GLY A 100 -1.33 1.04 -2.28
C GLY A 100 -1.14 2.07 -3.40
N SER A 101 -1.51 1.74 -4.64
CA SER A 101 -1.26 2.60 -5.81
C SER A 101 -1.94 3.98 -5.71
N SER A 102 -3.14 4.07 -5.16
CA SER A 102 -3.85 5.34 -4.96
C SER A 102 -3.07 6.28 -4.02
N SER A 103 -2.62 5.76 -2.90
CA SER A 103 -1.87 6.56 -1.92
C SER A 103 -0.46 6.89 -2.40
N SER A 104 0.20 5.98 -3.14
CA SER A 104 1.47 6.30 -3.81
C SER A 104 1.29 7.43 -4.83
N PHE A 105 0.15 7.48 -5.53
CA PHE A 105 -0.20 8.58 -6.41
C PHE A 105 -0.36 9.89 -5.62
N THR A 106 -1.14 9.88 -4.54
CA THR A 106 -1.40 11.08 -3.72
C THR A 106 -0.11 11.63 -3.11
N VAL A 107 0.71 10.76 -2.51
CA VAL A 107 2.02 11.13 -1.92
C VAL A 107 2.95 11.70 -3.00
N GLY A 108 3.05 11.03 -4.14
CA GLY A 108 3.88 11.45 -5.27
C GLY A 108 3.43 12.79 -5.85
N LEU A 109 2.14 13.02 -5.96
CA LEU A 109 1.56 14.27 -6.47
C LEU A 109 1.85 15.44 -5.52
N ILE A 110 1.57 15.28 -4.22
CA ILE A 110 1.85 16.33 -3.23
C ILE A 110 3.35 16.68 -3.23
N LYS A 111 4.23 15.67 -3.21
CA LYS A 111 5.68 15.87 -3.27
C LYS A 111 6.10 16.61 -4.55
N ASN A 112 5.49 16.26 -5.69
CA ASN A 112 5.76 16.88 -6.98
C ASN A 112 5.36 18.36 -6.99
N LEU A 113 4.14 18.69 -6.57
CA LEU A 113 3.61 20.05 -6.54
C LEU A 113 4.39 20.94 -5.56
N LYS A 114 4.78 20.43 -4.39
CA LYS A 114 5.66 21.13 -3.44
C LYS A 114 7.02 21.45 -4.06
N CYS A 115 7.62 20.46 -4.73
CA CYS A 115 8.88 20.69 -5.45
C CYS A 115 8.71 21.71 -6.58
N TYR A 116 7.59 21.69 -7.31
CA TYR A 116 7.28 22.68 -8.36
C TYR A 116 7.24 24.11 -7.80
N LYS A 117 6.71 24.29 -6.61
CA LYS A 117 6.70 25.59 -5.89
C LYS A 117 8.04 25.92 -5.21
N ARG A 118 9.04 25.05 -5.31
CA ARG A 118 10.34 25.14 -4.60
C ARG A 118 10.19 25.13 -3.07
N GLU A 119 9.17 24.45 -2.58
CA GLU A 119 8.91 24.23 -1.15
C GLU A 119 9.43 22.87 -0.73
N TYR A 120 10.15 22.82 0.39
CA TYR A 120 10.54 21.56 1.01
C TYR A 120 9.34 20.97 1.77
N ILE A 121 9.19 19.66 1.68
CA ILE A 121 8.26 18.87 2.51
C ILE A 121 8.97 17.60 2.96
N SER A 122 8.95 17.32 4.26
CA SER A 122 9.55 16.12 4.85
C SER A 122 8.68 14.87 4.63
N LYS A 123 9.25 13.67 4.88
CA LYS A 123 8.51 12.41 4.77
C LYS A 123 7.28 12.35 5.69
N PRO A 124 7.36 12.71 6.99
CA PRO A 124 6.19 12.76 7.85
C PRO A 124 5.11 13.74 7.37
N GLU A 125 5.52 14.93 6.92
CA GLU A 125 4.58 15.95 6.45
C GLU A 125 3.84 15.52 5.18
N VAL A 126 4.53 14.93 4.20
CA VAL A 126 3.87 14.48 2.96
C VAL A 126 2.95 13.29 3.24
N ALA A 127 3.32 12.38 4.16
CA ALA A 127 2.44 11.28 4.58
C ALA A 127 1.16 11.80 5.25
N ALA A 128 1.32 12.72 6.21
CA ALA A 128 0.18 13.33 6.90
C ALA A 128 -0.72 14.14 5.95
N ALA A 129 -0.12 14.91 5.02
CA ALA A 129 -0.86 15.65 4.00
C ALA A 129 -1.64 14.72 3.06
N ALA A 130 -1.04 13.59 2.66
CA ALA A 130 -1.72 12.61 1.83
C ALA A 130 -2.88 11.91 2.57
N CYS A 131 -2.69 11.55 3.85
CA CYS A 131 -3.77 11.03 4.69
C CYS A 131 -4.92 12.04 4.82
N ASN A 132 -4.59 13.32 5.06
CA ASN A 132 -5.60 14.39 5.15
C ASN A 132 -6.34 14.57 3.82
N MET A 133 -5.62 14.57 2.70
CA MET A 133 -6.19 14.68 1.36
C MET A 133 -7.20 13.55 1.09
N GLU A 134 -6.80 12.31 1.31
CA GLU A 134 -7.64 11.16 1.01
C GLU A 134 -8.83 11.05 1.97
N ASN A 135 -8.59 11.12 3.29
CA ASN A 135 -9.60 10.78 4.28
C ASN A 135 -10.52 11.95 4.66
N ASN A 136 -9.99 13.18 4.72
CA ASN A 136 -10.77 14.33 5.19
C ASN A 136 -11.27 15.23 4.06
N ILE A 137 -10.56 15.32 2.93
CA ILE A 137 -10.92 16.22 1.83
C ILE A 137 -11.69 15.46 0.74
N VAL A 138 -11.17 14.30 0.31
CA VAL A 138 -11.82 13.46 -0.72
C VAL A 138 -12.78 12.45 -0.09
N HIS A 139 -12.75 12.26 1.24
CA HIS A 139 -13.62 11.38 2.02
C HIS A 139 -13.56 9.92 1.61
N THR A 140 -12.35 9.39 1.43
CA THR A 140 -12.15 7.94 1.28
C THR A 140 -12.13 7.24 2.64
N THR A 141 -12.46 5.94 2.67
CA THR A 141 -12.43 5.11 3.88
C THR A 141 -11.09 4.39 4.06
N ASN A 142 -10.01 4.95 3.55
CA ASN A 142 -8.69 4.34 3.62
C ASN A 142 -8.09 4.42 5.03
N GLY A 143 -7.25 3.43 5.37
CA GLY A 143 -6.35 3.53 6.50
C GLY A 143 -5.19 4.51 6.22
N LYS A 144 -4.21 4.53 7.12
CA LYS A 144 -3.04 5.43 7.03
C LYS A 144 -1.77 4.72 6.54
N GLN A 145 -1.74 3.40 6.48
CA GLN A 145 -0.53 2.64 6.20
C GLN A 145 0.10 2.98 4.86
N ASP A 146 -0.73 3.15 3.83
CA ASP A 146 -0.29 3.27 2.43
C ASP A 146 0.48 4.57 2.20
N GLN A 147 -0.04 5.67 2.72
CA GLN A 147 0.57 7.00 2.59
C GLN A 147 1.91 7.06 3.33
N TYR A 148 1.96 6.49 4.55
CA TYR A 148 3.21 6.44 5.32
C TYR A 148 4.23 5.53 4.65
N ALA A 149 3.84 4.33 4.20
CA ALA A 149 4.75 3.44 3.49
C ALA A 149 5.32 4.07 2.22
N ALA A 150 4.47 4.66 1.38
CA ALA A 150 4.89 5.34 0.16
C ALA A 150 5.82 6.53 0.41
N ALA A 151 5.60 7.28 1.50
CA ALA A 151 6.43 8.43 1.86
C ALA A 151 7.79 8.03 2.42
N PHE A 152 7.84 7.04 3.31
CA PHE A 152 9.06 6.66 4.03
C PHE A 152 9.94 5.71 3.24
N GLY A 153 9.36 4.69 2.60
CA GLY A 153 10.11 3.61 1.94
C GLY A 153 10.78 2.67 2.94
N GLY A 154 11.15 1.48 2.50
CA GLY A 154 11.83 0.48 3.31
C GLY A 154 10.89 -0.42 4.11
N LEU A 155 11.49 -1.29 4.91
CA LEU A 155 10.80 -2.18 5.84
C LEU A 155 10.61 -1.46 7.17
N ASN A 156 9.35 -1.11 7.49
CA ASN A 156 9.04 -0.34 8.68
C ASN A 156 7.85 -0.93 9.44
N PHE A 157 7.86 -0.68 10.73
CA PHE A 157 6.73 -0.83 11.63
C PHE A 157 6.10 0.56 11.83
N TYR A 158 4.82 0.67 11.50
CA TYR A 158 4.02 1.88 11.66
C TYR A 158 3.08 1.68 12.83
N LYS A 159 3.15 2.56 13.83
CA LYS A 159 2.25 2.56 14.99
C LYS A 159 1.28 3.73 14.86
N PHE A 160 0.01 3.42 14.89
CA PHE A 160 -1.08 4.39 14.80
C PHE A 160 -1.62 4.65 16.20
N ASN A 161 -1.38 5.86 16.72
CA ASN A 161 -1.78 6.22 18.06
C ASN A 161 -3.26 6.66 18.09
N LYS A 162 -3.89 6.59 19.28
CA LYS A 162 -5.31 6.92 19.48
C LYS A 162 -5.62 8.39 19.17
N ASP A 163 -4.65 9.28 19.32
CA ASP A 163 -4.75 10.69 18.95
C ASP A 163 -4.61 10.96 17.44
N GLY A 164 -4.36 9.90 16.65
CA GLY A 164 -4.17 9.96 15.21
C GLY A 164 -2.74 10.25 14.76
N SER A 165 -1.80 10.45 15.67
CA SER A 165 -0.36 10.51 15.34
C SER A 165 0.16 9.16 14.90
N VAL A 166 1.27 9.15 14.15
CA VAL A 166 1.89 7.92 13.61
C VAL A 166 3.38 7.93 13.92
N ASP A 167 3.82 6.88 14.60
CA ASP A 167 5.25 6.62 14.79
C ASP A 167 5.73 5.67 13.69
N VAL A 168 6.91 5.93 13.16
CA VAL A 168 7.54 5.11 12.12
C VAL A 168 8.87 4.59 12.62
N GLU A 169 8.97 3.27 12.76
CA GLU A 169 10.15 2.59 13.27
C GLU A 169 10.73 1.68 12.18
N PRO A 170 11.98 1.90 11.72
CA PRO A 170 12.65 0.95 10.83
C PRO A 170 12.82 -0.41 11.52
N VAL A 171 12.50 -1.50 10.81
CA VAL A 171 12.79 -2.85 11.30
C VAL A 171 14.24 -3.18 10.98
N LEU A 172 15.06 -3.34 12.02
CA LEU A 172 16.48 -3.58 11.88
C LEU A 172 16.78 -5.08 11.83
N MET A 173 17.38 -5.53 10.74
CA MET A 173 17.73 -6.93 10.48
C MET A 173 19.15 -7.03 9.96
N ASP A 174 19.77 -8.19 10.14
CA ASP A 174 21.02 -8.51 9.47
C ASP A 174 20.83 -8.53 7.95
N HIS A 175 21.84 -8.07 7.24
CA HIS A 175 21.77 -7.93 5.78
C HIS A 175 21.47 -9.25 5.05
N GLU A 176 22.01 -10.38 5.52
CA GLU A 176 21.74 -11.68 4.91
C GLU A 176 20.32 -12.17 5.21
N ALA A 177 19.82 -11.97 6.44
CA ALA A 177 18.43 -12.28 6.78
C ALA A 177 17.45 -11.43 5.97
N PHE A 178 17.76 -10.14 5.77
CA PHE A 178 16.95 -9.24 4.94
C PHE A 178 16.87 -9.69 3.48
N LYS A 179 18.01 -10.05 2.88
CA LYS A 179 18.06 -10.60 1.52
C LYS A 179 17.30 -11.92 1.39
N GLN A 180 17.43 -12.79 2.39
CA GLN A 180 16.75 -14.08 2.38
C GLN A 180 15.23 -13.89 2.55
N LEU A 181 14.79 -12.94 3.38
CA LEU A 181 13.37 -12.56 3.47
C LEU A 181 12.84 -12.12 2.10
N GLU A 182 13.55 -11.22 1.40
CA GLU A 182 13.17 -10.77 0.06
C GLU A 182 13.04 -11.94 -0.93
N LYS A 183 14.03 -12.86 -0.94
CA LYS A 183 14.03 -14.03 -1.82
C LYS A 183 12.92 -15.03 -1.53
N ASN A 184 12.52 -15.16 -0.26
CA ASN A 184 11.49 -16.12 0.14
C ASN A 184 10.06 -15.61 -0.11
N LEU A 185 9.90 -14.36 -0.49
CA LEU A 185 8.59 -13.78 -0.82
C LEU A 185 8.31 -13.89 -2.32
N ILE A 186 7.25 -14.59 -2.67
CA ILE A 186 6.76 -14.75 -4.05
C ILE A 186 5.40 -14.08 -4.17
N MET A 187 5.23 -13.27 -5.21
CA MET A 187 4.00 -12.52 -5.47
C MET A 187 3.34 -12.99 -6.75
N LEU A 188 2.10 -13.50 -6.65
CA LEU A 188 1.32 -14.01 -7.77
C LEU A 188 0.10 -13.14 -8.04
N TYR A 189 -0.08 -12.74 -9.29
CA TYR A 189 -1.24 -11.96 -9.72
C TYR A 189 -2.46 -12.87 -9.88
N VAL A 190 -3.54 -12.54 -9.18
CA VAL A 190 -4.79 -13.33 -9.18
C VAL A 190 -5.95 -12.59 -9.87
N GLY A 191 -5.69 -11.42 -10.44
CA GLY A 191 -6.73 -10.66 -11.12
C GLY A 191 -7.79 -10.12 -10.16
N GLY A 192 -9.01 -10.00 -10.68
CA GLY A 192 -10.18 -9.50 -9.96
C GLY A 192 -10.43 -8.02 -10.19
N GLU A 193 -11.71 -7.66 -10.26
CA GLU A 193 -12.19 -6.28 -10.31
C GLU A 193 -13.13 -6.06 -9.12
N HIS A 194 -12.60 -5.70 -7.97
CA HIS A 194 -13.42 -5.29 -6.83
C HIS A 194 -13.08 -3.86 -6.39
N LYS A 195 -14.11 -3.15 -5.96
CA LYS A 195 -13.95 -1.84 -5.36
C LYS A 195 -13.41 -2.03 -3.93
N ALA A 196 -12.11 -1.87 -3.75
CA ALA A 196 -11.43 -1.96 -2.44
C ALA A 196 -12.14 -1.13 -1.36
N SER A 197 -12.71 0.03 -1.72
CA SER A 197 -13.46 0.89 -0.83
C SER A 197 -14.68 0.22 -0.21
N ALA A 198 -15.42 -0.61 -0.96
CA ALA A 198 -16.59 -1.31 -0.43
C ALA A 198 -16.20 -2.38 0.61
N ILE A 199 -15.11 -3.12 0.35
CA ILE A 199 -14.58 -4.12 1.30
C ILE A 199 -14.09 -3.44 2.58
N LEU A 200 -13.33 -2.33 2.46
CA LEU A 200 -12.84 -1.57 3.61
C LEU A 200 -13.98 -0.95 4.43
N GLU A 201 -15.03 -0.47 3.77
CA GLU A 201 -16.21 0.05 4.44
C GLU A 201 -16.96 -1.05 5.22
N GLU A 202 -17.15 -2.22 4.61
CA GLU A 202 -17.74 -3.39 5.28
C GLU A 202 -16.88 -3.84 6.45
N GLN A 203 -15.55 -3.98 6.26
CA GLN A 203 -14.63 -4.35 7.32
C GLN A 203 -14.68 -3.35 8.48
N SER A 204 -14.67 -2.03 8.19
CA SER A 204 -14.76 -0.99 9.21
C SER A 204 -16.05 -1.08 10.02
N LYS A 205 -17.20 -1.32 9.36
CA LYS A 205 -18.48 -1.53 10.03
C LYS A 205 -18.48 -2.80 10.89
N ASN A 206 -17.98 -3.90 10.37
CA ASN A 206 -17.93 -5.19 11.07
C ASN A 206 -17.06 -5.13 12.33
N ILE A 207 -15.89 -4.49 12.26
CA ILE A 207 -14.98 -4.31 13.41
C ILE A 207 -15.66 -3.54 14.55
N VAL A 208 -16.54 -2.59 14.23
CA VAL A 208 -17.26 -1.79 15.25
C VAL A 208 -18.47 -2.55 15.82
N SER A 209 -19.17 -3.34 15.00
CA SER A 209 -20.47 -3.93 15.33
C SER A 209 -20.43 -5.38 15.80
N ALA A 210 -19.32 -6.11 15.54
CA ALA A 210 -19.23 -7.54 15.83
C ALA A 210 -17.97 -7.84 16.67
N THR A 211 -18.17 -8.37 17.89
CA THR A 211 -17.08 -8.65 18.85
C THR A 211 -16.04 -9.62 18.28
N ASP A 212 -16.47 -10.66 17.56
CA ASP A 212 -15.55 -11.63 16.95
C ASP A 212 -14.63 -10.98 15.87
N LYS A 213 -15.12 -9.99 15.13
CA LYS A 213 -14.33 -9.25 14.15
C LYS A 213 -13.37 -8.27 14.82
N GLU A 214 -13.81 -7.60 15.87
CA GLU A 214 -12.95 -6.74 16.68
C GLU A 214 -11.80 -7.54 17.31
N GLU A 215 -12.10 -8.71 17.92
CA GLU A 215 -11.07 -9.58 18.49
C GLU A 215 -10.13 -10.15 17.40
N GLY A 216 -10.65 -10.53 16.24
CA GLY A 216 -9.83 -10.94 15.11
C GLY A 216 -8.86 -9.83 14.66
N GLN A 217 -9.33 -8.60 14.59
CA GLN A 217 -8.47 -7.46 14.24
C GLN A 217 -7.42 -7.14 15.32
N LYS A 218 -7.76 -7.29 16.61
CA LYS A 218 -6.79 -7.19 17.71
C LYS A 218 -5.72 -8.27 17.62
N ARG A 219 -6.11 -9.52 17.32
CA ARG A 219 -5.14 -10.60 17.12
C ARG A 219 -4.19 -10.32 15.98
N ILE A 220 -4.67 -9.77 14.85
CA ILE A 220 -3.83 -9.32 13.74
C ILE A 220 -2.85 -8.24 14.20
N MET A 221 -3.29 -7.30 15.03
CA MET A 221 -2.42 -6.26 15.60
C MET A 221 -1.33 -6.86 16.51
N GLU A 222 -1.69 -7.81 17.40
CA GLU A 222 -0.71 -8.50 18.26
C GLU A 222 0.35 -9.24 17.43
N MET A 223 -0.07 -10.02 16.44
CA MET A 223 0.85 -10.72 15.52
C MET A 223 1.80 -9.76 14.79
N THR A 224 1.45 -8.50 14.65
CA THR A 224 2.34 -7.51 14.03
C THR A 224 3.51 -7.16 14.93
N TYR A 225 3.31 -7.11 16.24
CA TYR A 225 4.39 -6.99 17.22
C TYR A 225 5.26 -8.25 17.26
N ASP A 226 4.61 -9.43 17.22
CA ASP A 226 5.34 -10.70 17.15
C ASP A 226 6.23 -10.74 15.89
N LEU A 227 5.68 -10.35 14.74
CA LEU A 227 6.43 -10.31 13.48
C LEU A 227 7.61 -9.33 13.54
N LYS A 228 7.42 -8.13 14.12
CA LYS A 228 8.51 -7.19 14.33
C LYS A 228 9.62 -7.81 15.17
N TYR A 229 9.25 -8.40 16.30
CA TYR A 229 10.21 -9.07 17.20
C TYR A 229 11.01 -10.17 16.48
N GLU A 230 10.33 -11.05 15.76
CA GLU A 230 10.96 -12.16 15.03
C GLU A 230 11.94 -11.66 13.95
N LEU A 231 11.54 -10.62 13.19
CA LEU A 231 12.41 -10.05 12.16
C LEU A 231 13.65 -9.36 12.77
N GLU A 232 13.49 -8.62 13.85
CA GLU A 232 14.63 -7.98 14.56
C GLU A 232 15.59 -9.00 15.19
N HIS A 233 15.14 -10.25 15.41
CA HIS A 233 15.98 -11.38 15.83
C HIS A 233 16.39 -12.29 14.65
N ASN A 234 16.19 -11.84 13.40
CA ASN A 234 16.55 -12.56 12.18
C ASN A 234 15.85 -13.92 11.99
N ASN A 235 14.73 -14.16 12.70
CA ASN A 235 13.92 -15.37 12.55
C ASN A 235 12.91 -15.19 11.40
N ILE A 236 13.39 -15.24 10.17
CA ILE A 236 12.57 -15.04 8.97
C ILE A 236 11.57 -16.19 8.72
N ASP A 237 11.81 -17.39 9.26
CA ASP A 237 10.90 -18.52 9.09
C ASP A 237 9.55 -18.33 9.84
N ALA A 238 9.53 -17.44 10.83
CA ALA A 238 8.29 -17.04 11.49
C ALA A 238 7.32 -16.30 10.55
N VAL A 239 7.84 -15.62 9.52
CA VAL A 239 7.05 -14.81 8.59
C VAL A 239 5.94 -15.63 7.93
N GLY A 240 6.26 -16.81 7.41
CA GLY A 240 5.27 -17.66 6.77
C GLY A 240 4.12 -18.04 7.71
N LYS A 241 4.43 -18.46 8.93
CA LYS A 241 3.42 -18.83 9.93
C LYS A 241 2.51 -17.68 10.31
N ILE A 242 3.10 -16.49 10.49
CA ILE A 242 2.35 -15.27 10.83
C ILE A 242 1.47 -14.83 9.65
N LEU A 243 1.96 -14.92 8.42
CA LEU A 243 1.15 -14.64 7.22
C LEU A 243 -0.05 -15.60 7.11
N ASP A 244 0.15 -16.90 7.39
CA ASP A 244 -0.91 -17.92 7.37
C ASP A 244 -2.00 -17.63 8.41
N GLU A 245 -1.61 -17.38 9.67
CA GLU A 245 -2.55 -17.04 10.74
C GLU A 245 -3.29 -15.72 10.42
N ASN A 246 -2.55 -14.70 9.98
CA ASN A 246 -3.12 -13.43 9.56
C ASN A 246 -4.16 -13.61 8.45
N TRP A 247 -3.87 -14.42 7.43
CA TRP A 247 -4.79 -14.66 6.33
C TRP A 247 -6.06 -15.38 6.79
N LYS A 248 -5.93 -16.41 7.62
CA LYS A 248 -7.06 -17.16 8.17
C LYS A 248 -8.03 -16.26 8.95
N ILE A 249 -7.51 -15.28 9.67
CA ILE A 249 -8.35 -14.28 10.37
C ILE A 249 -8.88 -13.25 9.37
N LYS A 250 -8.00 -12.65 8.57
CA LYS A 250 -8.36 -11.54 7.67
C LYS A 250 -9.53 -11.89 6.77
N ARG A 251 -9.54 -13.09 6.14
CA ARG A 251 -10.60 -13.51 5.22
C ARG A 251 -11.99 -13.60 5.85
N THR A 252 -12.07 -13.59 7.19
CA THR A 252 -13.35 -13.61 7.93
C THR A 252 -13.86 -12.21 8.28
N LEU A 253 -13.07 -11.15 8.14
CA LEU A 253 -13.42 -9.80 8.60
C LEU A 253 -14.47 -9.11 7.72
N ALA A 254 -14.54 -9.44 6.42
CA ALA A 254 -15.58 -8.99 5.50
C ALA A 254 -15.81 -10.02 4.40
N SER A 255 -17.02 -10.04 3.84
CA SER A 255 -17.47 -11.07 2.90
C SER A 255 -16.73 -11.07 1.56
N GLY A 256 -16.24 -9.90 1.12
CA GLY A 256 -15.56 -9.73 -0.16
C GLY A 256 -14.05 -9.93 -0.13
N ILE A 257 -13.44 -10.26 1.03
CA ILE A 257 -11.98 -10.39 1.15
C ILE A 257 -11.46 -11.64 0.42
N SER A 258 -12.17 -12.76 0.51
CA SER A 258 -11.84 -14.00 -0.19
C SER A 258 -13.04 -14.55 -0.94
N ASN A 259 -12.80 -15.54 -1.79
CA ASN A 259 -13.80 -16.31 -2.49
C ASN A 259 -13.29 -17.76 -2.70
N PRO A 260 -14.14 -18.71 -3.15
CA PRO A 260 -13.72 -20.11 -3.31
C PRO A 260 -12.51 -20.32 -4.20
N GLN A 261 -12.33 -19.50 -5.25
CA GLN A 261 -11.18 -19.58 -6.14
C GLN A 261 -9.89 -19.13 -5.44
N PHE A 262 -9.96 -18.05 -4.63
CA PHE A 262 -8.81 -17.59 -3.86
C PHE A 262 -8.44 -18.57 -2.76
N ASP A 263 -9.42 -19.19 -2.13
CA ASP A 263 -9.18 -20.23 -1.13
C ASP A 263 -8.51 -21.46 -1.76
N GLU A 264 -8.94 -21.88 -2.96
CA GLU A 264 -8.32 -22.96 -3.72
C GLU A 264 -6.84 -22.63 -4.07
N TRP A 265 -6.56 -21.44 -4.62
CA TRP A 265 -5.19 -21.03 -4.93
C TRP A 265 -4.31 -20.95 -3.68
N TYR A 266 -4.85 -20.46 -2.59
CA TYR A 266 -4.13 -20.43 -1.33
C TYR A 266 -3.73 -21.83 -0.85
N GLU A 267 -4.68 -22.77 -0.78
CA GLU A 267 -4.45 -24.15 -0.37
C GLU A 267 -3.47 -24.87 -1.31
N ARG A 268 -3.56 -24.60 -2.61
CA ARG A 268 -2.61 -25.13 -3.60
C ARG A 268 -1.20 -24.60 -3.35
N GLY A 269 -1.04 -23.31 -3.08
CA GLY A 269 0.24 -22.72 -2.73
C GLY A 269 0.86 -23.32 -1.47
N ILE A 270 0.09 -23.56 -0.43
CA ILE A 270 0.54 -24.24 0.79
C ILE A 270 1.00 -25.68 0.47
N LYS A 271 0.22 -26.45 -0.27
CA LYS A 271 0.59 -27.82 -0.70
C LYS A 271 1.84 -27.84 -1.58
N ALA A 272 2.06 -26.80 -2.36
CA ALA A 272 3.24 -26.63 -3.22
C ALA A 272 4.51 -26.31 -2.43
N GLY A 273 4.40 -25.88 -1.16
CA GLY A 273 5.54 -25.67 -0.28
C GLY A 273 5.64 -24.31 0.39
N ALA A 274 4.69 -23.40 0.15
CA ALA A 274 4.61 -22.19 0.93
C ALA A 274 4.30 -22.50 2.40
N THR A 275 4.92 -21.77 3.33
CA THR A 275 4.65 -21.90 4.76
C THR A 275 3.55 -20.95 5.24
N GLY A 276 3.13 -20.04 4.37
CA GLY A 276 2.02 -19.11 4.56
C GLY A 276 1.94 -18.10 3.44
N GLY A 277 0.89 -17.29 3.47
CA GLY A 277 0.66 -16.25 2.49
C GLY A 277 -0.61 -15.47 2.80
N LYS A 278 -0.85 -14.43 2.02
CA LYS A 278 -2.07 -13.60 2.15
C LYS A 278 -2.37 -12.85 0.85
N LEU A 279 -3.63 -12.53 0.64
CA LEU A 279 -4.01 -11.55 -0.37
C LEU A 279 -3.70 -10.14 0.13
N LEU A 280 -3.00 -9.37 -0.70
CA LEU A 280 -2.57 -8.00 -0.37
C LEU A 280 -3.73 -6.99 -0.46
N GLY A 281 -3.56 -5.84 0.20
CA GLY A 281 -4.55 -4.76 0.20
C GLY A 281 -5.85 -5.11 0.92
N ALA A 282 -6.97 -4.57 0.46
CA ALA A 282 -8.30 -4.80 1.04
C ALA A 282 -8.80 -6.24 0.87
N GLY A 283 -8.32 -6.96 -0.12
CA GLY A 283 -8.84 -8.25 -0.54
C GLY A 283 -9.65 -8.15 -1.84
N GLY A 284 -10.21 -9.28 -2.29
CA GLY A 284 -11.09 -9.36 -3.44
C GLY A 284 -10.40 -9.27 -4.81
N SER A 285 -9.17 -8.84 -4.88
CA SER A 285 -8.39 -8.72 -6.13
C SER A 285 -6.90 -8.49 -5.88
N GLY A 286 -6.10 -8.59 -6.92
CA GLY A 286 -4.72 -8.14 -6.96
C GLY A 286 -3.70 -9.25 -6.83
N PHE A 287 -2.95 -9.27 -5.73
CA PHE A 287 -1.81 -10.18 -5.57
C PHE A 287 -1.90 -11.02 -4.29
N PHE A 288 -1.63 -12.33 -4.44
CA PHE A 288 -1.21 -13.15 -3.31
C PHE A 288 0.29 -12.97 -3.07
N LEU A 289 0.66 -12.75 -1.82
CA LEU A 289 2.03 -12.85 -1.33
C LEU A 289 2.18 -14.17 -0.58
N PHE A 290 3.12 -15.01 -1.00
CA PHE A 290 3.48 -16.25 -0.33
C PHE A 290 4.89 -16.17 0.23
N TYR A 291 5.11 -16.75 1.40
CA TYR A 291 6.45 -17.04 1.92
C TYR A 291 6.81 -18.48 1.55
N VAL A 292 7.81 -18.64 0.69
CA VAL A 292 8.24 -19.94 0.14
C VAL A 292 9.73 -20.09 0.40
N PRO A 293 10.17 -21.00 1.30
CA PRO A 293 11.58 -21.29 1.49
C PRO A 293 12.28 -21.61 0.16
N GLU A 294 13.53 -21.14 0.01
CA GLU A 294 14.26 -21.18 -1.28
C GLU A 294 14.27 -22.58 -1.91
N GLU A 295 14.49 -23.62 -1.10
CA GLU A 295 14.54 -25.01 -1.55
C GLU A 295 13.19 -25.57 -2.06
N LYS A 296 12.09 -24.86 -1.82
CA LYS A 296 10.74 -25.26 -2.26
C LYS A 296 10.22 -24.44 -3.44
N GLN A 297 10.93 -23.38 -3.83
CA GLN A 297 10.44 -22.42 -4.82
C GLN A 297 10.29 -23.01 -6.22
N GLU A 298 11.16 -23.93 -6.63
CA GLU A 298 11.03 -24.58 -7.94
C GLU A 298 9.73 -25.38 -8.04
N LYS A 299 9.45 -26.20 -7.01
CA LYS A 299 8.17 -26.93 -6.92
C LYS A 299 6.99 -25.97 -6.88
N PHE A 300 7.07 -24.94 -6.06
CA PHE A 300 6.01 -23.95 -5.92
C PHE A 300 5.66 -23.27 -7.26
N ARG A 301 6.67 -22.77 -7.99
CA ARG A 301 6.46 -22.14 -9.30
C ARG A 301 5.87 -23.10 -10.33
N LYS A 302 6.26 -24.38 -10.29
CA LYS A 302 5.70 -25.40 -11.18
C LYS A 302 4.21 -25.65 -10.91
N GLU A 303 3.81 -25.73 -9.65
CA GLU A 303 2.43 -26.01 -9.25
C GLU A 303 1.51 -24.76 -9.39
N MET A 304 2.08 -23.54 -9.36
CA MET A 304 1.37 -22.27 -9.44
C MET A 304 1.56 -21.55 -10.79
N ASN A 305 1.99 -22.24 -11.83
CA ASN A 305 2.42 -21.68 -13.12
C ASN A 305 1.29 -21.03 -13.96
N ASP A 306 0.05 -21.26 -13.60
CA ASP A 306 -1.15 -20.63 -14.19
C ASP A 306 -1.39 -19.19 -13.67
N LEU A 307 -0.71 -18.80 -12.59
CA LEU A 307 -0.78 -17.45 -12.04
C LEU A 307 0.50 -16.68 -12.37
N PRO A 308 0.39 -15.50 -13.02
CA PRO A 308 1.57 -14.69 -13.33
C PRO A 308 2.33 -14.27 -12.08
N GLU A 309 3.63 -14.59 -12.01
CA GLU A 309 4.52 -14.10 -10.96
C GLU A 309 4.97 -12.68 -11.29
N MET A 310 4.89 -11.77 -10.33
CA MET A 310 5.49 -10.45 -10.41
C MET A 310 6.78 -10.43 -9.60
N GLU A 311 7.90 -10.38 -10.28
CA GLU A 311 9.21 -10.17 -9.64
C GLU A 311 9.31 -8.77 -9.03
N PHE A 312 9.85 -8.70 -7.83
CA PHE A 312 10.09 -7.45 -7.12
C PHE A 312 11.34 -7.54 -6.24
N LYS A 313 11.82 -6.37 -5.83
CA LYS A 313 12.84 -6.19 -4.78
C LYS A 313 12.35 -5.15 -3.80
N PHE A 314 12.86 -5.18 -2.59
CA PHE A 314 12.57 -4.14 -1.62
C PHE A 314 13.17 -2.80 -2.06
N ASP A 315 12.43 -1.71 -1.86
CA ASP A 315 12.88 -0.34 -2.08
C ASP A 315 13.05 0.36 -0.72
N HIS A 316 14.08 1.19 -0.59
CA HIS A 316 14.42 1.82 0.69
C HIS A 316 14.19 3.34 0.71
N GLN A 317 13.85 3.96 -0.44
CA GLN A 317 13.91 5.42 -0.53
C GLN A 317 12.61 6.14 -0.20
N GLY A 318 11.45 5.51 -0.46
CA GLY A 318 10.16 6.18 -0.42
C GLY A 318 10.01 7.19 -1.56
N THR A 319 9.06 8.10 -1.40
CA THR A 319 8.82 9.13 -2.44
C THR A 319 10.02 10.03 -2.63
N THR A 320 10.46 10.18 -3.88
CA THR A 320 11.71 10.88 -4.23
C THR A 320 11.51 11.72 -5.50
N VAL A 321 12.07 12.93 -5.51
CA VAL A 321 12.20 13.74 -6.72
C VAL A 321 13.42 13.21 -7.48
N ILE A 322 13.20 12.71 -8.69
CA ILE A 322 14.26 12.09 -9.52
C ILE A 322 14.73 12.99 -10.67
N PHE A 323 13.96 14.04 -10.97
CA PHE A 323 14.34 15.02 -11.98
C PHE A 323 13.77 16.39 -11.65
N VAL A 324 14.60 17.44 -11.81
CA VAL A 324 14.24 18.85 -11.73
C VAL A 324 14.95 19.59 -12.85
N ASN A 325 14.19 20.37 -13.65
CA ASN A 325 14.72 21.24 -14.69
C ASN A 325 14.04 22.60 -14.65
#